data_42402dad66dd676831ebd3feba5780cb
#
_entry.id   42402dad66dd676831ebd3feba5780cb
#
_cell.length_a   1.000
_cell.length_b   1.000
_cell.length_c   1.000
_cell.angle_alpha   90.00
_cell.angle_beta   90.00
_cell.angle_gamma   90.00
#
_symmetry.space_group_name_H-M   'P 1'
#
loop_
_entity.id
_entity.type
_entity.pdbx_description
1 polymer ?
#
loop_
_entity_poly.entity_id
_entity_poly.type
_entity_poly.pdbx_seq_one_letter_code
_entity_poly.pdbx_strand_id
1 'polypeptide(L)'
;MKLIEGQLIHRRYRLDSRLAQGGMGEVWKGYDIQLGRPVAIKALRGDLGSSQEAKLLRLRAEAHNSANLAHPNIAALFEYYEHDGIGFLIMEYVPSKSLADLFHEIDGPMEPTQLLPILIQTARGLFVAHSHGVIHRDVKPANIMVSDSGEVKITDFGVSYSTNQEQITQDGMVVGTAQYISPEQAQGQQATPQSDIYSLGVVAYEGLCGHRPFTGTTPVDLSLIH
;
A
#
# COMPACT_ATOMS: atom_id res chain seq x y z
N MET A 1 -13.98 7.97 -16.84
CA MET A 1 -13.18 9.20 -17.07
C MET A 1 -11.70 8.79 -17.22
N LYS A 2 -10.92 9.43 -18.12
CA LYS A 2 -9.46 9.25 -18.23
C LYS A 2 -8.80 10.40 -17.46
N LEU A 3 -7.90 10.08 -16.53
CA LEU A 3 -7.12 11.09 -15.82
C LEU A 3 -5.95 11.56 -16.69
N ILE A 4 -5.68 12.85 -16.71
CA ILE A 4 -4.60 13.47 -17.48
C ILE A 4 -3.85 14.49 -16.64
N GLU A 5 -2.59 14.69 -16.94
CA GLU A 5 -1.74 15.72 -16.34
C GLU A 5 -2.35 17.12 -16.50
N GLY A 6 -2.23 17.97 -15.49
CA GLY A 6 -2.84 19.29 -15.42
C GLY A 6 -4.32 19.31 -15.05
N GLN A 7 -5.00 18.16 -15.02
CA GLN A 7 -6.41 18.07 -14.65
C GLN A 7 -6.62 18.44 -13.19
N LEU A 8 -7.69 19.19 -12.91
CA LEU A 8 -8.09 19.58 -11.58
C LEU A 8 -9.21 18.65 -11.07
N ILE A 9 -8.94 17.91 -9.99
CA ILE A 9 -9.89 17.07 -9.29
C ILE A 9 -10.51 17.86 -8.15
N HIS A 10 -11.85 17.75 -7.98
CA HIS A 10 -12.59 18.44 -6.93
C HIS A 10 -12.35 19.97 -6.89
N ARG A 11 -11.98 20.60 -8.02
CA ARG A 11 -11.61 22.02 -8.10
C ARG A 11 -10.50 22.45 -7.14
N ARG A 12 -9.71 21.49 -6.64
CA ARG A 12 -8.71 21.70 -5.60
C ARG A 12 -7.39 20.96 -5.85
N TYR A 13 -7.45 19.73 -6.35
CA TYR A 13 -6.25 18.89 -6.47
C TYR A 13 -5.83 18.81 -7.94
N ARG A 14 -4.71 19.40 -8.28
CA ARG A 14 -4.13 19.31 -9.62
C ARG A 14 -3.31 18.03 -9.74
N LEU A 15 -3.50 17.29 -10.83
CA LEU A 15 -2.66 16.15 -11.19
C LEU A 15 -1.38 16.66 -11.86
N ASP A 16 -0.19 16.41 -11.26
CA ASP A 16 1.07 16.90 -11.81
C ASP A 16 1.79 15.82 -12.63
N SER A 17 1.99 14.63 -12.08
CA SER A 17 2.61 13.51 -12.79
C SER A 17 2.09 12.17 -12.27
N ARG A 18 2.01 11.17 -13.14
CA ARG A 18 1.61 9.83 -12.74
C ARG A 18 2.80 9.07 -12.15
N LEU A 19 2.67 8.60 -10.90
CA LEU A 19 3.68 7.84 -10.18
C LEU A 19 3.60 6.35 -10.46
N ALA A 20 2.37 5.79 -10.50
CA ALA A 20 2.14 4.37 -10.75
C ALA A 20 0.80 4.14 -11.46
N GLN A 21 0.71 3.01 -12.17
CA GLN A 21 -0.52 2.50 -12.76
C GLN A 21 -0.56 0.98 -12.59
N GLY A 22 -1.69 0.46 -12.14
CA GLY A 22 -1.90 -0.98 -11.95
C GLY A 22 -3.36 -1.37 -12.14
N GLY A 23 -3.68 -2.64 -11.92
CA GLY A 23 -5.05 -3.17 -12.05
C GLY A 23 -6.07 -2.51 -11.12
N MET A 24 -5.62 -1.95 -10.00
CA MET A 24 -6.47 -1.27 -9.02
C MET A 24 -6.71 0.20 -9.30
N GLY A 25 -5.95 0.82 -10.21
CA GLY A 25 -6.07 2.24 -10.49
C GLY A 25 -4.74 2.93 -10.77
N GLU A 26 -4.72 4.21 -10.53
CA GLU A 26 -3.58 5.07 -10.80
C GLU A 26 -3.19 5.86 -9.54
N VAL A 27 -1.89 6.03 -9.32
CA VAL A 27 -1.35 6.92 -8.28
C VAL A 27 -0.67 8.10 -8.96
N TRP A 28 -1.04 9.31 -8.53
CA TRP A 28 -0.55 10.56 -9.07
C TRP A 28 0.16 11.38 -7.99
N LYS A 29 1.27 12.01 -8.35
CA LYS A 29 1.72 13.21 -7.65
C LYS A 29 0.80 14.35 -8.06
N GLY A 30 0.31 15.11 -7.09
CA GLY A 30 -0.52 16.26 -7.33
C GLY A 30 -0.22 17.39 -6.36
N TYR A 31 -1.01 18.46 -6.50
CA TYR A 31 -0.85 19.65 -5.70
C TYR A 31 -2.19 20.14 -5.18
N ASP A 32 -2.30 20.31 -3.87
CA ASP A 32 -3.45 20.96 -3.22
C ASP A 32 -3.31 22.47 -3.40
N ILE A 33 -4.04 23.05 -4.35
CA ILE A 33 -3.94 24.49 -4.69
C ILE A 33 -4.51 25.40 -3.60
N GLN A 34 -5.37 24.87 -2.70
CA GLN A 34 -5.92 25.65 -1.59
C GLN A 34 -4.95 25.75 -0.41
N LEU A 35 -4.26 24.64 -0.08
CA LEU A 35 -3.34 24.60 1.04
C LEU A 35 -1.87 24.79 0.62
N GLY A 36 -1.59 24.89 -0.69
CA GLY A 36 -0.25 25.16 -1.19
C GLY A 36 0.76 24.04 -0.92
N ARG A 37 0.35 22.76 -1.00
CA ARG A 37 1.19 21.62 -0.67
C ARG A 37 1.12 20.48 -1.68
N PRO A 38 2.20 19.70 -1.85
CA PRO A 38 2.15 18.47 -2.65
C PRO A 38 1.31 17.40 -1.95
N VAL A 39 0.64 16.57 -2.74
CA VAL A 39 -0.18 15.44 -2.29
C VAL A 39 0.05 14.23 -3.18
N ALA A 40 -0.18 13.03 -2.64
CA ALA A 40 -0.35 11.81 -3.41
C ALA A 40 -1.85 11.57 -3.62
N ILE A 41 -2.25 11.27 -4.86
CA ILE A 41 -3.65 11.08 -5.22
C ILE A 41 -3.79 9.68 -5.80
N LYS A 42 -4.44 8.77 -5.07
CA LYS A 42 -4.74 7.42 -5.55
C LYS A 42 -6.17 7.40 -6.08
N ALA A 43 -6.30 7.15 -7.37
CA ALA A 43 -7.59 7.04 -8.07
C ALA A 43 -7.91 5.57 -8.28
N LEU A 44 -8.99 5.10 -7.66
CA LEU A 44 -9.43 3.72 -7.69
C LEU A 44 -10.70 3.62 -8.53
N ARG A 45 -10.65 2.84 -9.60
CA ARG A 45 -11.80 2.62 -10.48
C ARG A 45 -12.61 1.43 -9.98
N GLY A 46 -13.91 1.62 -9.84
CA GLY A 46 -14.83 0.49 -9.76
C GLY A 46 -14.96 -0.15 -11.14
N ASP A 47 -14.89 -1.47 -11.24
CA ASP A 47 -15.22 -2.18 -12.48
C ASP A 47 -16.70 -1.99 -12.82
N LEU A 48 -17.03 -1.96 -14.12
CA LEU A 48 -18.39 -1.78 -14.66
C LEU A 48 -19.27 -3.00 -14.33
N GLY A 49 -19.72 -3.13 -13.08
CA GLY A 49 -20.61 -4.23 -12.66
C GLY A 49 -21.35 -3.92 -11.37
N SER A 50 -22.31 -4.78 -11.01
CA SER A 50 -23.14 -4.68 -9.79
C SER A 50 -22.36 -4.66 -8.46
N SER A 51 -21.06 -4.86 -8.49
CA SER A 51 -20.16 -4.80 -7.34
C SER A 51 -19.52 -3.42 -7.10
N GLN A 52 -19.68 -2.44 -8.03
CA GLN A 52 -18.99 -1.14 -7.97
C GLN A 52 -19.36 -0.35 -6.71
N GLU A 53 -20.65 -0.25 -6.40
CA GLU A 53 -21.13 0.48 -5.23
C GLU A 53 -20.63 -0.16 -3.93
N ALA A 54 -20.62 -1.49 -3.86
CA ALA A 54 -20.09 -2.21 -2.71
C ALA A 54 -18.58 -2.00 -2.53
N LYS A 55 -17.81 -1.90 -3.62
CA LYS A 55 -16.37 -1.59 -3.58
C LYS A 55 -16.11 -0.17 -3.07
N LEU A 56 -16.86 0.81 -3.56
CA LEU A 56 -16.75 2.21 -3.11
C LEU A 56 -17.16 2.37 -1.64
N LEU A 57 -18.23 1.68 -1.20
CA LEU A 57 -18.64 1.68 0.22
C LEU A 57 -17.55 1.11 1.14
N ARG A 58 -16.92 0.02 0.74
CA ARG A 58 -15.79 -0.55 1.50
C ARG A 58 -14.60 0.42 1.53
N LEU A 59 -14.23 0.98 0.38
CA LEU A 59 -13.15 1.95 0.27
C LEU A 59 -13.39 3.18 1.16
N ARG A 60 -14.63 3.67 1.20
CA ARG A 60 -15.04 4.76 2.10
C ARG A 60 -14.87 4.38 3.57
N ALA A 61 -15.29 3.17 3.98
CA ALA A 61 -15.13 2.70 5.34
C ALA A 61 -13.66 2.56 5.74
N GLU A 62 -12.82 2.04 4.84
CA GLU A 62 -11.38 1.90 5.06
C GLU A 62 -10.67 3.26 5.13
N ALA A 63 -11.04 4.19 4.23
CA ALA A 63 -10.55 5.56 4.28
C ALA A 63 -10.93 6.23 5.62
N HIS A 64 -12.16 6.03 6.08
CA HIS A 64 -12.61 6.58 7.37
C HIS A 64 -11.81 6.05 8.56
N ASN A 65 -11.51 4.75 8.57
CA ASN A 65 -10.69 4.13 9.62
C ASN A 65 -9.24 4.64 9.58
N SER A 66 -8.68 4.83 8.39
CA SER A 66 -7.30 5.31 8.19
C SER A 66 -7.14 6.81 8.44
N ALA A 67 -8.21 7.61 8.29
CA ALA A 67 -8.18 9.06 8.49
C ALA A 67 -7.82 9.50 9.92
N ASN A 68 -8.03 8.61 10.90
CA ASN A 68 -7.70 8.88 12.31
C ASN A 68 -6.27 8.49 12.69
N LEU A 69 -5.51 7.91 11.76
CA LEU A 69 -4.12 7.53 12.02
C LEU A 69 -3.19 8.73 11.85
N ALA A 70 -2.65 9.24 12.95
CA ALA A 70 -1.66 10.30 12.96
C ALA A 70 -0.38 9.80 13.64
N HIS A 71 0.65 9.49 12.85
CA HIS A 71 1.95 9.04 13.36
C HIS A 71 3.06 9.41 12.36
N PRO A 72 4.28 9.78 12.79
CA PRO A 72 5.37 10.13 11.88
C PRO A 72 5.71 9.01 10.89
N ASN A 73 5.54 7.74 11.26
CA ASN A 73 5.81 6.60 10.38
C ASN A 73 4.58 6.10 9.60
N ILE A 74 3.52 6.89 9.50
CA ILE A 74 2.33 6.60 8.68
C ILE A 74 2.09 7.78 7.75
N ALA A 75 1.93 7.54 6.46
CA ALA A 75 1.51 8.57 5.53
C ALA A 75 0.05 8.97 5.81
N ALA A 76 -0.17 10.25 6.10
CA ALA A 76 -1.48 10.73 6.50
C ALA A 76 -2.48 10.67 5.34
N LEU A 77 -3.69 10.18 5.58
CA LEU A 77 -4.83 10.35 4.68
C LEU A 77 -5.50 11.70 4.98
N PHE A 78 -5.55 12.59 4.00
CA PHE A 78 -6.10 13.93 4.16
C PHE A 78 -7.58 14.01 3.81
N GLU A 79 -7.99 13.31 2.73
CA GLU A 79 -9.36 13.38 2.24
C GLU A 79 -9.69 12.12 1.41
N TYR A 80 -10.95 11.69 1.48
CA TYR A 80 -11.55 10.75 0.55
C TYR A 80 -12.66 11.47 -0.23
N TYR A 81 -12.69 11.27 -1.54
CA TYR A 81 -13.63 11.91 -2.44
C TYR A 81 -14.09 10.95 -3.53
N GLU A 82 -15.35 11.02 -3.92
CA GLU A 82 -15.91 10.23 -5.02
C GLU A 82 -16.43 11.11 -6.13
N HIS A 83 -16.12 10.76 -7.37
CA HIS A 83 -16.64 11.43 -8.55
C HIS A 83 -16.69 10.49 -9.75
N ASP A 84 -17.81 10.47 -10.46
CA ASP A 84 -18.03 9.64 -11.67
C ASP A 84 -17.66 8.15 -11.47
N GLY A 85 -18.00 7.59 -10.32
CA GLY A 85 -17.70 6.19 -9.99
C GLY A 85 -16.22 5.89 -9.74
N ILE A 86 -15.40 6.92 -9.52
CA ILE A 86 -14.01 6.82 -9.13
C ILE A 86 -13.89 7.31 -7.69
N GLY A 87 -13.25 6.49 -6.83
CA GLY A 87 -12.83 6.91 -5.50
C GLY A 87 -11.42 7.50 -5.54
N PHE A 88 -11.25 8.67 -4.93
CA PHE A 88 -9.98 9.37 -4.81
C PHE A 88 -9.55 9.42 -3.36
N LEU A 89 -8.35 8.90 -3.07
CA LEU A 89 -7.68 9.06 -1.78
C LEU A 89 -6.61 10.14 -1.91
N ILE A 90 -6.74 11.20 -1.13
CA ILE A 90 -5.78 12.29 -1.09
C ILE A 90 -4.91 12.09 0.15
N MET A 91 -3.63 11.85 -0.07
CA MET A 91 -2.70 11.45 0.98
C MET A 91 -1.48 12.34 1.03
N GLU A 92 -0.73 12.23 2.10
CA GLU A 92 0.58 12.83 2.20
C GLU A 92 1.50 12.33 1.07
N TYR A 93 2.07 13.28 0.31
CA TYR A 93 3.12 12.96 -0.64
C TYR A 93 4.45 12.86 0.12
N VAL A 94 5.05 11.68 0.09
CA VAL A 94 6.35 11.42 0.71
C VAL A 94 7.41 11.49 -0.38
N PRO A 95 8.26 12.54 -0.41
CA PRO A 95 9.36 12.65 -1.38
C PRO A 95 10.49 11.69 -0.98
N SER A 96 10.44 10.46 -1.47
CA SER A 96 11.27 9.36 -1.01
C SER A 96 11.30 8.24 -2.04
N LYS A 97 12.18 7.26 -1.86
CA LYS A 97 12.16 5.97 -2.56
C LYS A 97 11.36 4.95 -1.76
N SER A 98 10.78 3.98 -2.43
CA SER A 98 10.27 2.81 -1.73
C SER A 98 11.43 1.91 -1.29
N LEU A 99 11.22 1.10 -0.27
CA LEU A 99 12.20 0.08 0.13
C LEU A 99 12.43 -0.95 -0.99
N ALA A 100 11.43 -1.15 -1.87
CA ALA A 100 11.58 -1.98 -3.07
C ALA A 100 12.58 -1.39 -4.06
N ASP A 101 12.55 -0.07 -4.27
CA ASP A 101 13.53 0.62 -5.13
C ASP A 101 14.94 0.51 -4.53
N LEU A 102 15.07 0.63 -3.19
CA LEU A 102 16.36 0.48 -2.50
C LEU A 102 16.89 -0.95 -2.61
N PHE A 103 16.04 -1.97 -2.46
CA PHE A 103 16.45 -3.38 -2.66
C PHE A 103 16.92 -3.62 -4.10
N HIS A 104 16.23 -3.03 -5.08
CA HIS A 104 16.62 -3.14 -6.48
C HIS A 104 17.94 -2.42 -6.79
N GLU A 105 18.19 -1.25 -6.19
CA GLU A 105 19.44 -0.50 -6.38
C GLU A 105 20.66 -1.19 -5.75
N ILE A 106 20.48 -1.88 -4.63
CA ILE A 106 21.56 -2.58 -3.93
C ILE A 106 21.90 -3.89 -4.66
N ASP A 107 20.93 -4.54 -5.30
CA ASP A 107 21.06 -5.83 -6.02
C ASP A 107 21.75 -6.91 -5.16
N GLY A 108 21.32 -7.03 -3.90
CA GLY A 108 21.87 -7.96 -2.92
C GLY A 108 21.40 -7.67 -1.49
N PRO A 109 22.04 -8.29 -0.49
CA PRO A 109 21.74 -8.03 0.92
C PRO A 109 21.99 -6.57 1.31
N MET A 110 21.05 -6.00 2.05
CA MET A 110 21.24 -4.70 2.70
C MET A 110 21.96 -4.87 4.04
N GLU A 111 22.88 -3.97 4.35
CA GLU A 111 23.58 -4.01 5.63
C GLU A 111 22.59 -3.89 6.81
N PRO A 112 22.71 -4.72 7.87
CA PRO A 112 21.80 -4.67 9.01
C PRO A 112 21.71 -3.27 9.65
N THR A 113 22.80 -2.51 9.66
CA THR A 113 22.84 -1.14 10.19
C THR A 113 21.96 -0.16 9.41
N GLN A 114 21.67 -0.44 8.16
CA GLN A 114 20.76 0.34 7.31
C GLN A 114 19.32 -0.19 7.41
N LEU A 115 19.14 -1.51 7.40
CA LEU A 115 17.82 -2.13 7.39
C LEU A 115 17.10 -2.03 8.73
N LEU A 116 17.77 -2.29 9.86
CA LEU A 116 17.13 -2.31 11.18
C LEU A 116 16.41 -1.01 11.56
N PRO A 117 16.97 0.19 11.32
CA PRO A 117 16.25 1.44 11.56
C PRO A 117 14.95 1.56 10.75
N ILE A 118 14.91 1.02 9.53
CA ILE A 118 13.72 1.01 8.67
C ILE A 118 12.66 0.08 9.26
N LEU A 119 13.04 -1.14 9.63
CA LEU A 119 12.12 -2.12 10.25
C LEU A 119 11.55 -1.62 11.58
N ILE A 120 12.37 -0.98 12.42
CA ILE A 120 11.92 -0.42 13.71
C ILE A 120 10.87 0.68 13.48
N GLN A 121 11.09 1.58 12.56
CA GLN A 121 10.15 2.66 12.24
C GLN A 121 8.86 2.10 11.64
N THR A 122 8.96 1.12 10.74
CA THR A 122 7.82 0.40 10.18
C THR A 122 7.01 -0.29 11.30
N ALA A 123 7.67 -1.03 12.19
CA ALA A 123 7.00 -1.69 13.31
C ALA A 123 6.29 -0.69 14.24
N ARG A 124 6.86 0.50 14.49
CA ARG A 124 6.22 1.57 15.27
C ARG A 124 4.95 2.08 14.60
N GLY A 125 4.97 2.31 13.29
CA GLY A 125 3.78 2.70 12.54
C GLY A 125 2.68 1.62 12.59
N LEU A 126 3.03 0.35 12.37
CA LEU A 126 2.11 -0.77 12.47
C LEU A 126 1.52 -0.90 13.89
N PHE A 127 2.33 -0.78 14.93
CA PHE A 127 1.86 -0.81 16.31
C PHE A 127 0.78 0.24 16.59
N VAL A 128 0.99 1.49 16.12
CA VAL A 128 -0.01 2.55 16.30
C VAL A 128 -1.27 2.24 15.50
N ALA A 129 -1.18 1.78 14.27
CA ALA A 129 -2.34 1.38 13.48
C ALA A 129 -3.14 0.26 14.17
N HIS A 130 -2.46 -0.79 14.64
CA HIS A 130 -3.08 -1.92 15.35
C HIS A 130 -3.77 -1.48 16.65
N SER A 131 -3.19 -0.54 17.39
CA SER A 131 -3.81 0.00 18.61
C SER A 131 -5.11 0.77 18.34
N HIS A 132 -5.32 1.24 17.11
CA HIS A 132 -6.54 1.86 16.62
C HIS A 132 -7.47 0.88 15.87
N GLY A 133 -7.17 -0.42 15.91
CA GLY A 133 -7.96 -1.46 15.22
C GLY A 133 -7.77 -1.49 13.71
N VAL A 134 -6.77 -0.80 13.16
CA VAL A 134 -6.47 -0.77 11.72
C VAL A 134 -5.35 -1.76 11.41
N ILE A 135 -5.63 -2.69 10.51
CA ILE A 135 -4.67 -3.67 9.99
C ILE A 135 -4.27 -3.25 8.58
N HIS A 136 -2.98 -3.31 8.27
CA HIS A 136 -2.47 -2.87 6.96
C HIS A 136 -2.81 -3.85 5.83
N ARG A 137 -2.61 -5.17 6.05
CA ARG A 137 -2.96 -6.29 5.16
C ARG A 137 -2.10 -6.45 3.90
N ASP A 138 -1.24 -5.50 3.58
CA ASP A 138 -0.37 -5.51 2.40
C ASP A 138 1.01 -4.89 2.72
N VAL A 139 1.61 -5.34 3.83
CA VAL A 139 2.97 -4.91 4.21
C VAL A 139 3.97 -5.53 3.23
N LYS A 140 4.67 -4.67 2.50
CA LYS A 140 5.68 -5.08 1.50
C LYS A 140 6.65 -3.91 1.24
N PRO A 141 7.83 -4.17 0.64
CA PRO A 141 8.82 -3.11 0.39
C PRO A 141 8.29 -1.93 -0.43
N ALA A 142 7.37 -2.16 -1.37
CA ALA A 142 6.77 -1.10 -2.19
C ALA A 142 5.89 -0.10 -1.39
N ASN A 143 5.38 -0.51 -0.22
CA ASN A 143 4.54 0.32 0.64
C ASN A 143 5.30 0.93 1.83
N ILE A 144 6.62 0.75 1.89
CA ILE A 144 7.51 1.33 2.90
C ILE A 144 8.37 2.39 2.21
N MET A 145 8.08 3.65 2.49
CA MET A 145 8.77 4.79 1.89
C MET A 145 9.92 5.24 2.81
N VAL A 146 11.11 5.42 2.23
CA VAL A 146 12.32 5.78 2.96
C VAL A 146 12.87 7.08 2.37
N SER A 147 12.91 8.15 3.16
CA SER A 147 13.48 9.45 2.75
C SER A 147 15.02 9.41 2.79
N ASP A 148 15.65 10.38 2.13
CA ASP A 148 17.10 10.56 2.17
C ASP A 148 17.63 10.83 3.58
N SER A 149 16.78 11.34 4.49
CA SER A 149 17.11 11.54 5.91
C SER A 149 16.96 10.29 6.77
N GLY A 150 16.51 9.16 6.18
CA GLY A 150 16.26 7.91 6.91
C GLY A 150 14.91 7.87 7.64
N GLU A 151 14.02 8.83 7.40
CA GLU A 151 12.64 8.78 7.89
C GLU A 151 11.83 7.77 7.10
N VAL A 152 11.03 6.98 7.79
CA VAL A 152 10.20 5.94 7.17
C VAL A 152 8.73 6.26 7.33
N LYS A 153 7.97 6.12 6.25
CA LYS A 153 6.50 6.19 6.28
C LYS A 153 5.88 4.99 5.57
N ILE A 154 4.90 4.38 6.21
CA ILE A 154 4.09 3.33 5.61
C ILE A 154 2.95 4.00 4.84
N THR A 155 2.72 3.54 3.61
CA THR A 155 1.64 4.01 2.72
C THR A 155 0.61 2.92 2.49
N ASP A 156 -0.54 3.27 1.92
CA ASP A 156 -1.59 2.33 1.48
C ASP A 156 -2.24 1.50 2.59
N PHE A 157 -2.43 2.09 3.79
CA PHE A 157 -3.19 1.45 4.88
C PHE A 157 -4.62 1.12 4.46
N GLY A 158 -5.02 -0.13 4.68
CA GLY A 158 -6.42 -0.57 4.60
C GLY A 158 -7.05 -0.63 3.21
N VAL A 159 -6.40 -0.10 2.16
CA VAL A 159 -6.97 -0.02 0.80
C VAL A 159 -7.03 -1.38 0.10
N SER A 160 -6.41 -2.40 0.67
CA SER A 160 -6.21 -3.72 0.05
C SER A 160 -7.30 -4.76 0.36
N TYR A 161 -8.32 -4.44 1.17
CA TYR A 161 -9.32 -5.43 1.60
C TYR A 161 -10.17 -5.99 0.45
N SER A 162 -10.41 -5.18 -0.58
CA SER A 162 -11.23 -5.60 -1.75
C SER A 162 -10.48 -6.51 -2.72
N THR A 163 -9.15 -6.54 -2.67
CA THR A 163 -8.31 -7.10 -3.73
C THR A 163 -7.78 -8.48 -3.41
N ASN A 164 -7.57 -8.82 -2.13
CA ASN A 164 -7.05 -10.14 -1.77
C ASN A 164 -8.03 -11.29 -2.07
N GLN A 165 -9.35 -11.05 -2.11
CA GLN A 165 -10.32 -12.04 -2.58
C GLN A 165 -10.46 -12.10 -4.11
N GLU A 166 -10.09 -11.02 -4.83
CA GLU A 166 -10.17 -10.96 -6.30
C GLU A 166 -8.82 -11.20 -6.99
N GLN A 167 -7.69 -11.20 -6.25
CA GLN A 167 -6.37 -11.51 -6.82
C GLN A 167 -6.17 -12.98 -7.18
N ILE A 168 -7.06 -13.85 -6.72
CA ILE A 168 -7.18 -15.20 -7.27
C ILE A 168 -8.04 -15.07 -8.52
N THR A 169 -7.42 -14.78 -9.66
CA THR A 169 -8.10 -14.86 -10.94
C THR A 169 -8.65 -16.27 -11.14
N GLN A 170 -9.73 -16.43 -11.93
CA GLN A 170 -10.30 -17.75 -12.27
C GLN A 170 -9.24 -18.72 -12.84
N ASP A 171 -8.09 -18.24 -13.25
CA ASP A 171 -6.95 -18.99 -13.77
C ASP A 171 -5.84 -19.26 -12.74
N GLY A 172 -6.04 -18.92 -11.44
CA GLY A 172 -5.07 -19.23 -10.38
C GLY A 172 -3.78 -18.39 -10.41
N MET A 173 -3.66 -17.41 -11.29
CA MET A 173 -2.48 -16.53 -11.34
C MET A 173 -2.67 -15.31 -10.43
N VAL A 174 -1.76 -15.15 -9.48
CA VAL A 174 -1.66 -13.98 -8.60
C VAL A 174 -0.59 -13.04 -9.12
N VAL A 175 -1.00 -11.83 -9.44
CA VAL A 175 -0.09 -10.81 -9.94
C VAL A 175 0.61 -10.12 -8.77
N GLY A 176 1.86 -10.47 -8.53
CA GLY A 176 2.88 -9.59 -7.91
C GLY A 176 2.95 -9.48 -6.38
N THR A 177 1.92 -9.82 -5.57
CA THR A 177 1.91 -9.50 -4.12
C THR A 177 1.89 -10.73 -3.20
N ALA A 178 1.66 -11.93 -3.72
CA ALA A 178 1.49 -13.15 -2.93
C ALA A 178 2.68 -13.52 -2.05
N GLN A 179 3.87 -13.03 -2.35
CA GLN A 179 5.12 -13.44 -1.71
C GLN A 179 5.35 -12.87 -0.30
N TYR A 180 4.50 -11.94 0.14
CA TYR A 180 4.55 -11.32 1.48
C TYR A 180 3.32 -11.64 2.32
N ILE A 181 2.31 -12.32 1.77
CA ILE A 181 1.07 -12.61 2.50
C ILE A 181 1.32 -13.63 3.61
N SER A 182 0.60 -13.48 4.71
CA SER A 182 0.67 -14.42 5.82
C SER A 182 -0.02 -15.76 5.48
N PRO A 183 0.30 -16.85 6.19
CA PRO A 183 -0.35 -18.16 5.98
C PRO A 183 -1.87 -18.12 6.06
N GLU A 184 -2.42 -17.40 7.05
CA GLU A 184 -3.85 -17.23 7.22
C GLU A 184 -4.50 -16.48 6.04
N GLN A 185 -3.82 -15.46 5.49
CA GLN A 185 -4.30 -14.77 4.29
C GLN A 185 -4.24 -15.66 3.05
N ALA A 186 -3.19 -16.47 2.91
CA ALA A 186 -3.06 -17.43 1.81
C ALA A 186 -4.17 -18.49 1.85
N GLN A 187 -4.68 -18.83 3.04
CA GLN A 187 -5.82 -19.74 3.26
C GLN A 187 -7.19 -19.04 3.14
N GLY A 188 -7.23 -17.74 2.77
CA GLY A 188 -8.47 -16.98 2.66
C GLY A 188 -9.09 -16.56 4.00
N GLN A 189 -8.35 -16.69 5.09
CA GLN A 189 -8.80 -16.22 6.41
C GLN A 189 -8.61 -14.70 6.55
N GLN A 190 -9.23 -14.13 7.57
CA GLN A 190 -9.10 -12.70 7.84
C GLN A 190 -7.69 -12.37 8.34
N ALA A 191 -7.12 -11.29 7.81
CA ALA A 191 -5.86 -10.75 8.30
C ALA A 191 -6.00 -10.23 9.73
N THR A 192 -4.95 -10.37 10.51
CA THR A 192 -4.83 -9.94 11.90
C THR A 192 -3.61 -9.01 12.05
N PRO A 193 -3.40 -8.33 13.18
CA PRO A 193 -2.15 -7.63 13.46
C PRO A 193 -0.91 -8.52 13.26
N GLN A 194 -1.01 -9.81 13.58
CA GLN A 194 0.07 -10.80 13.40
C GLN A 194 0.39 -11.03 11.92
N SER A 195 -0.59 -10.92 11.02
CA SER A 195 -0.38 -11.02 9.57
C SER A 195 0.56 -9.91 9.08
N ASP A 196 0.40 -8.67 9.55
CA ASP A 196 1.30 -7.57 9.20
C ASP A 196 2.72 -7.79 9.74
N ILE A 197 2.85 -8.36 10.95
CA ILE A 197 4.15 -8.67 11.55
C ILE A 197 4.84 -9.82 10.79
N TYR A 198 4.08 -10.84 10.35
CA TYR A 198 4.59 -11.89 9.49
C TYR A 198 5.16 -11.31 8.18
N SER A 199 4.37 -10.45 7.50
CA SER A 199 4.79 -9.80 6.26
C SER A 199 6.03 -8.91 6.47
N LEU A 200 6.13 -8.20 7.60
CA LEU A 200 7.33 -7.45 7.97
C LEU A 200 8.55 -8.38 8.18
N GLY A 201 8.33 -9.58 8.73
CA GLY A 201 9.36 -10.62 8.85
C GLY A 201 9.89 -11.09 7.49
N VAL A 202 8.99 -11.24 6.49
CA VAL A 202 9.37 -11.56 5.10
C VAL A 202 10.18 -10.42 4.48
N VAL A 203 9.78 -9.17 4.69
CA VAL A 203 10.54 -7.97 4.25
C VAL A 203 11.94 -7.95 4.88
N ALA A 204 12.03 -8.25 6.19
CA ALA A 204 13.30 -8.30 6.89
C ALA A 204 14.23 -9.39 6.32
N TYR A 205 13.68 -10.57 6.06
CA TYR A 205 14.44 -11.66 5.45
C TYR A 205 14.98 -11.28 4.07
N GLU A 206 14.09 -10.74 3.20
CA GLU A 206 14.50 -10.30 1.86
C GLU A 206 15.62 -9.26 1.93
N GLY A 207 15.49 -8.26 2.81
CA GLY A 207 16.52 -7.24 2.96
C GLY A 207 17.86 -7.78 3.48
N LEU A 208 17.86 -8.75 4.40
CA LEU A 208 19.08 -9.33 4.96
C LEU A 208 19.73 -10.38 4.04
N CYS A 209 18.93 -11.10 3.24
CA CYS A 209 19.41 -12.20 2.41
C CYS A 209 19.56 -11.81 0.92
N GLY A 210 19.01 -10.66 0.49
CA GLY A 210 18.95 -10.25 -0.92
C GLY A 210 17.95 -11.04 -1.76
N HIS A 211 17.20 -11.95 -1.16
CA HIS A 211 16.16 -12.74 -1.82
C HIS A 211 15.02 -13.06 -0.85
N ARG A 212 13.84 -13.33 -1.37
CA ARG A 212 12.66 -13.69 -0.58
C ARG A 212 12.79 -15.12 0.00
N PRO A 213 12.19 -15.38 1.18
CA PRO A 213 12.21 -16.72 1.77
C PRO A 213 11.42 -17.74 0.94
N PHE A 214 10.36 -17.27 0.23
CA PHE A 214 9.47 -18.12 -0.53
C PHE A 214 9.37 -17.64 -1.98
N THR A 215 9.48 -18.55 -2.94
CA THR A 215 9.53 -18.27 -4.39
C THR A 215 8.33 -18.86 -5.15
N GLY A 216 7.26 -19.22 -4.47
CA GLY A 216 6.03 -19.73 -5.09
C GLY A 216 5.39 -18.70 -6.04
N THR A 217 4.84 -19.16 -7.17
CA THR A 217 4.18 -18.33 -8.17
C THR A 217 2.67 -18.22 -7.96
N THR A 218 2.10 -19.06 -7.09
CA THR A 218 0.67 -19.07 -6.76
C THR A 218 0.44 -19.04 -5.24
N PRO A 219 -0.71 -18.55 -4.75
CA PRO A 219 -1.06 -18.62 -3.33
C PRO A 219 -1.11 -20.07 -2.82
N VAL A 220 -1.45 -21.02 -3.70
CA VAL A 220 -1.47 -22.44 -3.37
C VAL A 220 -0.05 -22.94 -3.11
N ASP A 221 0.93 -22.56 -3.94
CA ASP A 221 2.33 -22.90 -3.71
C ASP A 221 2.80 -22.37 -2.35
N LEU A 222 2.41 -21.12 -2.02
CA LEU A 222 2.76 -20.49 -0.75
C LEU A 222 2.03 -21.14 0.44
N SER A 223 0.76 -21.55 0.30
CA SER A 223 0.01 -22.25 1.34
C SER A 223 0.55 -23.66 1.65
N LEU A 224 1.30 -24.27 0.71
CA LEU A 224 1.94 -25.58 0.89
C LEU A 224 3.35 -25.49 1.49
N ILE A 225 3.95 -24.29 1.50
CA ILE A 225 5.31 -24.04 2.00
C ILE A 225 5.28 -23.63 3.50
N HIS A 226 4.13 -23.24 4.02
CA HIS A 226 3.85 -22.88 5.40
C HIS A 226 3.14 -24.03 6.12
#